data_7ff8c10eb3c316162a613085821f0f95
#
_entry.id   7ff8c10eb3c316162a613085821f0f95
#
_cell.length_a   1.000
_cell.length_b   1.000
_cell.length_c   1.000
_cell.angle_alpha   90.00
_cell.angle_beta   90.00
_cell.angle_gamma   90.00
#
_symmetry.space_group_name_H-M   'P 1'
#
loop_
_entity.id
_entity.type
_entity.pdbx_description
1 polymer ?
#
loop_
_entity_poly.entity_id
_entity_poly.type
_entity_poly.pdbx_seq_one_letter_code
_entity_poly.pdbx_strand_id
1 'polypeptide(L)'
;MYVLIALIAFIMVLIITNIRIVPQSNAFVIERLGAYHGTWNVGLHVKMPFIDKIAKRVSLKEKVFDFPPQPVITRDNVTMMIDTVVYFQITDPKLYTYGVEKPINALENLSATTLRNIIGELELDESLTSRDVINTKMRSILDEATDPWGIKVNRVEVKNIEPPQAIRDAMEKQMKAERERREQILIAEGTEHSVRL
;
A
#
# COMPACT_ATOMS: atom_id res chain seq x y z
N MET A 1 -6.11 -24.29 -56.81
CA MET A 1 -7.00 -23.20 -56.40
C MET A 1 -7.52 -23.41 -54.95
N TYR A 2 -8.16 -24.52 -54.59
CA TYR A 2 -8.72 -24.79 -53.25
C TYR A 2 -7.65 -24.82 -52.14
N VAL A 3 -6.45 -25.38 -52.39
CA VAL A 3 -5.34 -25.41 -51.41
C VAL A 3 -4.83 -24.00 -51.08
N LEU A 4 -4.77 -23.13 -52.06
CA LEU A 4 -4.33 -21.72 -51.83
C LEU A 4 -5.38 -20.97 -51.01
N ILE A 5 -6.66 -21.16 -51.30
CA ILE A 5 -7.76 -20.55 -50.52
C ILE A 5 -7.73 -21.05 -49.08
N ALA A 6 -7.55 -22.35 -48.88
CA ALA A 6 -7.44 -22.94 -47.54
C ALA A 6 -6.24 -22.40 -46.75
N LEU A 7 -5.09 -22.20 -47.40
CA LEU A 7 -3.90 -21.63 -46.79
C LEU A 7 -4.13 -20.17 -46.36
N ILE A 8 -4.74 -19.34 -47.24
CA ILE A 8 -5.06 -17.95 -46.91
C ILE A 8 -6.05 -17.86 -45.73
N ALA A 9 -7.10 -18.68 -45.77
CA ALA A 9 -8.09 -18.76 -44.67
C ALA A 9 -7.42 -19.18 -43.37
N PHE A 10 -6.51 -20.13 -43.37
CA PHE A 10 -5.76 -20.58 -42.21
C PHE A 10 -4.88 -19.45 -41.64
N ILE A 11 -4.15 -18.73 -42.50
CA ILE A 11 -3.33 -17.59 -42.08
C ILE A 11 -4.21 -16.47 -41.50
N MET A 12 -5.35 -16.19 -42.12
CA MET A 12 -6.30 -15.18 -41.63
C MET A 12 -6.81 -15.54 -40.21
N VAL A 13 -7.22 -16.81 -40.01
CA VAL A 13 -7.65 -17.31 -38.69
C VAL A 13 -6.51 -17.17 -37.67
N LEU A 14 -5.28 -17.53 -38.02
CA LEU A 14 -4.12 -17.35 -37.14
C LEU A 14 -3.90 -15.88 -36.71
N ILE A 15 -4.05 -14.95 -37.65
CA ILE A 15 -3.90 -13.51 -37.32
C ILE A 15 -5.02 -13.06 -36.38
N ILE A 16 -6.28 -13.36 -36.72
CA ILE A 16 -7.46 -12.93 -35.96
C ILE A 16 -7.42 -13.48 -34.52
N THR A 17 -7.03 -14.72 -34.31
CA THR A 17 -6.97 -15.36 -32.99
C THR A 17 -5.84 -14.79 -32.11
N ASN A 18 -4.84 -14.16 -32.71
CA ASN A 18 -3.69 -13.57 -32.00
C ASN A 18 -3.81 -12.06 -31.77
N ILE A 19 -4.90 -11.43 -32.21
CA ILE A 19 -5.20 -10.05 -31.87
C ILE A 19 -5.61 -9.98 -30.39
N ARG A 20 -4.97 -9.07 -29.65
CA ARG A 20 -5.28 -8.79 -28.24
C ARG A 20 -5.49 -7.29 -28.04
N ILE A 21 -6.56 -6.96 -27.31
CA ILE A 21 -6.84 -5.59 -26.91
C ILE A 21 -6.42 -5.43 -25.46
N VAL A 22 -5.56 -4.45 -25.20
CA VAL A 22 -5.18 -4.05 -23.85
C VAL A 22 -6.13 -2.95 -23.40
N PRO A 23 -6.96 -3.19 -22.36
CA PRO A 23 -7.90 -2.19 -21.87
C PRO A 23 -7.17 -1.04 -21.16
N GLN A 24 -7.88 0.08 -21.00
CA GLN A 24 -7.36 1.27 -20.31
C GLN A 24 -6.87 0.95 -18.91
N SER A 25 -5.79 1.61 -18.49
CA SER A 25 -5.13 1.41 -17.19
C SER A 25 -4.62 -0.01 -16.94
N ASN A 26 -4.33 -0.77 -18.01
CA ASN A 26 -3.64 -2.04 -17.94
C ASN A 26 -2.41 -2.04 -18.83
N ALA A 27 -1.46 -2.89 -18.49
CA ALA A 27 -0.30 -3.19 -19.31
C ALA A 27 -0.06 -4.70 -19.31
N PHE A 28 0.37 -5.25 -20.45
CA PHE A 28 0.70 -6.67 -20.57
C PHE A 28 2.21 -6.81 -20.80
N VAL A 29 2.85 -7.60 -19.95
CA VAL A 29 4.27 -7.93 -20.11
C VAL A 29 4.38 -9.14 -21.01
N ILE A 30 5.14 -9.01 -22.09
CA ILE A 30 5.30 -10.02 -23.14
C ILE A 30 6.68 -10.64 -23.06
N GLU A 31 6.70 -11.96 -23.01
CA GLU A 31 7.88 -12.79 -23.17
C GLU A 31 7.91 -13.39 -24.57
N ARG A 32 9.10 -13.41 -25.15
CA ARG A 32 9.40 -14.09 -26.40
C ARG A 32 10.46 -15.15 -26.15
N LEU A 33 10.10 -16.42 -26.31
CA LEU A 33 11.00 -17.57 -26.04
C LEU A 33 11.65 -17.52 -24.64
N GLY A 34 10.88 -17.06 -23.63
CA GLY A 34 11.35 -16.97 -22.24
C GLY A 34 12.11 -15.68 -21.88
N ALA A 35 12.39 -14.81 -22.84
CA ALA A 35 13.01 -13.51 -22.57
C ALA A 35 11.97 -12.39 -22.61
N TYR A 36 12.17 -11.34 -21.80
CA TYR A 36 11.36 -10.12 -21.86
C TYR A 36 11.48 -9.50 -23.26
N HIS A 37 10.36 -9.35 -23.94
CA HIS A 37 10.30 -8.76 -25.27
C HIS A 37 9.80 -7.30 -25.25
N GLY A 38 8.82 -7.00 -24.40
CA GLY A 38 8.27 -5.66 -24.31
C GLY A 38 7.04 -5.60 -23.40
N THR A 39 6.57 -4.38 -23.17
CA THR A 39 5.33 -4.12 -22.44
C THR A 39 4.31 -3.50 -23.39
N TRP A 40 3.15 -4.12 -23.51
CA TRP A 40 2.05 -3.60 -24.29
C TRP A 40 1.20 -2.65 -23.45
N ASN A 41 1.13 -1.43 -23.90
CA ASN A 41 0.24 -0.40 -23.37
C ASN A 41 -1.16 -0.53 -23.98
N VAL A 42 -2.06 0.37 -23.58
CA VAL A 42 -3.44 0.44 -24.08
C VAL A 42 -3.48 0.43 -25.61
N GLY A 43 -4.39 -0.38 -26.15
CA GLY A 43 -4.60 -0.45 -27.60
C GLY A 43 -4.65 -1.87 -28.14
N LEU A 44 -4.62 -1.96 -29.47
CA LEU A 44 -4.64 -3.20 -30.21
C LEU A 44 -3.22 -3.68 -30.48
N HIS A 45 -2.94 -4.92 -30.11
CA HIS A 45 -1.64 -5.56 -30.31
C HIS A 45 -1.83 -6.94 -30.95
N VAL A 46 -0.85 -7.36 -31.72
CA VAL A 46 -0.83 -8.67 -32.35
C VAL A 46 0.29 -9.50 -31.71
N LYS A 47 -0.09 -10.64 -31.20
CA LYS A 47 0.82 -11.62 -30.60
C LYS A 47 1.35 -12.56 -31.70
N MET A 48 2.66 -12.81 -31.72
CA MET A 48 3.19 -13.88 -32.58
C MET A 48 2.75 -15.25 -32.04
N PRO A 49 2.05 -16.07 -32.84
CA PRO A 49 1.64 -17.39 -32.42
C PRO A 49 2.86 -18.24 -32.08
N PHE A 50 2.74 -19.09 -31.07
CA PHE A 50 3.76 -20.02 -30.54
C PHE A 50 5.02 -19.40 -29.92
N ILE A 51 5.39 -18.16 -30.26
CA ILE A 51 6.64 -17.53 -29.84
C ILE A 51 6.39 -16.57 -28.67
N ASP A 52 5.33 -15.75 -28.74
CA ASP A 52 5.02 -14.73 -27.73
C ASP A 52 4.06 -15.30 -26.67
N LYS A 53 4.40 -15.02 -25.41
CA LYS A 53 3.58 -15.37 -24.25
C LYS A 53 3.29 -14.10 -23.43
N ILE A 54 2.06 -13.95 -22.96
CA ILE A 54 1.74 -12.92 -21.94
C ILE A 54 2.21 -13.46 -20.60
N ALA A 55 3.31 -12.89 -20.06
CA ALA A 55 3.87 -13.29 -18.78
C ALA A 55 2.98 -12.80 -17.63
N LYS A 56 2.59 -11.52 -17.67
CA LYS A 56 1.76 -10.93 -16.62
C LYS A 56 0.84 -9.85 -17.20
N ARG A 57 -0.37 -9.76 -16.64
CA ARG A 57 -1.30 -8.65 -16.87
C ARG A 57 -1.27 -7.77 -15.63
N VAL A 58 -0.91 -6.52 -15.80
CA VAL A 58 -0.67 -5.58 -14.71
C VAL A 58 -1.70 -4.47 -14.80
N SER A 59 -2.42 -4.22 -13.72
CA SER A 59 -3.28 -3.04 -13.58
C SER A 59 -2.45 -1.87 -13.07
N LEU A 60 -2.51 -0.75 -13.79
CA LEU A 60 -1.81 0.51 -13.45
C LEU A 60 -2.66 1.42 -12.55
N LYS A 61 -3.86 0.98 -12.18
CA LYS A 61 -4.70 1.71 -11.23
C LYS A 61 -4.10 1.67 -9.85
N GLU A 62 -4.36 2.69 -9.07
CA GLU A 62 -4.05 2.68 -7.64
C GLU A 62 -4.74 1.49 -6.96
N LYS A 63 -3.98 0.82 -6.12
CA LYS A 63 -4.43 -0.31 -5.31
C LYS A 63 -4.31 0.04 -3.85
N VAL A 64 -5.23 -0.51 -3.07
CA VAL A 64 -5.26 -0.36 -1.62
C VAL A 64 -5.08 -1.73 -1.01
N PHE A 65 -4.09 -1.83 -0.12
CA PHE A 65 -3.89 -3.04 0.68
C PHE A 65 -4.02 -2.71 2.16
N ASP A 66 -4.91 -3.43 2.81
CA ASP A 66 -5.13 -3.39 4.25
C ASP A 66 -4.31 -4.54 4.87
N PHE A 67 -3.21 -4.20 5.53
CA PHE A 67 -2.36 -5.19 6.16
C PHE A 67 -2.86 -5.50 7.56
N PRO A 68 -2.77 -6.78 7.99
CA PRO A 68 -3.23 -7.19 9.30
C PRO A 68 -2.46 -6.48 10.42
N PRO A 69 -3.08 -6.36 11.62
CA PRO A 69 -2.43 -5.76 12.78
C PRO A 69 -1.08 -6.41 13.10
N GLN A 70 -0.05 -5.60 13.26
CA GLN A 70 1.31 -6.02 13.57
C GLN A 70 1.65 -5.67 15.03
N PRO A 71 2.25 -6.59 15.78
CA PRO A 71 2.76 -6.29 17.12
C PRO A 71 4.02 -5.43 17.01
N VAL A 72 4.02 -4.30 17.70
CA VAL A 72 5.14 -3.36 17.77
C VAL A 72 5.39 -2.98 19.23
N ILE A 73 6.63 -2.60 19.55
CA ILE A 73 7.05 -2.20 20.89
C ILE A 73 7.57 -0.77 20.82
N THR A 74 7.04 0.10 21.65
CA THR A 74 7.49 1.49 21.79
C THR A 74 8.80 1.61 22.56
N ARG A 75 9.41 2.80 22.52
CA ARG A 75 10.63 3.10 23.26
C ARG A 75 10.50 2.92 24.78
N ASP A 76 9.31 3.18 25.33
CA ASP A 76 8.95 2.98 26.74
C ASP A 76 8.44 1.55 27.03
N ASN A 77 8.73 0.60 26.14
CA ASN A 77 8.49 -0.85 26.28
C ASN A 77 7.02 -1.25 26.38
N VAL A 78 6.12 -0.52 25.74
CA VAL A 78 4.71 -0.90 25.60
C VAL A 78 4.48 -1.65 24.30
N THR A 79 3.90 -2.85 24.37
CA THR A 79 3.52 -3.62 23.18
C THR A 79 2.16 -3.15 22.69
N MET A 80 2.06 -2.77 21.42
CA MET A 80 0.80 -2.36 20.78
C MET A 80 0.54 -3.18 19.53
N MET A 81 -0.73 -3.23 19.11
CA MET A 81 -1.13 -3.76 17.82
C MET A 81 -1.48 -2.59 16.91
N ILE A 82 -0.85 -2.54 15.74
CA ILE A 82 -1.04 -1.46 14.77
C ILE A 82 -1.33 -2.07 13.40
N ASP A 83 -2.43 -1.67 12.78
CA ASP A 83 -2.77 -1.98 11.41
C ASP A 83 -2.51 -0.79 10.49
N THR A 84 -2.09 -1.10 9.26
CA THR A 84 -1.73 -0.09 8.26
C THR A 84 -2.40 -0.37 6.93
N VAL A 85 -2.75 0.72 6.25
CA VAL A 85 -3.27 0.69 4.89
C VAL A 85 -2.27 1.38 3.97
N VAL A 86 -1.90 0.70 2.89
CA VAL A 86 -0.95 1.21 1.90
C VAL A 86 -1.65 1.41 0.57
N TYR A 87 -1.55 2.63 0.04
CA TYR A 87 -2.03 3.02 -1.28
C TYR A 87 -0.84 3.08 -2.23
N PHE A 88 -0.87 2.28 -3.27
CA PHE A 88 0.22 2.24 -4.23
C PHE A 88 -0.27 1.99 -5.65
N GLN A 89 0.55 2.32 -6.62
CA GLN A 89 0.32 2.03 -8.03
C GLN A 89 1.56 1.41 -8.66
N ILE A 90 1.35 0.67 -9.73
CA ILE A 90 2.46 0.08 -10.48
C ILE A 90 2.83 1.06 -11.58
N THR A 91 4.07 1.55 -11.53
CA THR A 91 4.64 2.51 -12.50
C THR A 91 5.39 1.81 -13.61
N ASP A 92 6.11 0.74 -13.29
CA ASP A 92 6.82 -0.08 -14.28
C ASP A 92 6.37 -1.54 -14.23
N PRO A 93 5.57 -2.00 -15.21
CA PRO A 93 5.11 -3.38 -15.29
C PRO A 93 6.23 -4.42 -15.44
N LYS A 94 7.37 -4.05 -16.06
CA LYS A 94 8.52 -4.93 -16.23
C LYS A 94 9.18 -5.18 -14.88
N LEU A 95 9.52 -4.12 -14.15
CA LEU A 95 10.11 -4.23 -12.81
C LEU A 95 9.17 -4.95 -11.83
N TYR A 96 7.87 -4.67 -11.90
CA TYR A 96 6.87 -5.36 -11.09
C TYR A 96 6.77 -6.86 -11.38
N THR A 97 7.10 -7.28 -12.60
CA THR A 97 7.01 -8.69 -13.00
C THR A 97 8.27 -9.46 -12.65
N TYR A 98 9.45 -8.84 -12.79
CA TYR A 98 10.74 -9.51 -12.69
C TYR A 98 11.62 -9.01 -11.53
N GLY A 99 11.31 -7.86 -10.93
CA GLY A 99 12.12 -7.25 -9.87
C GLY A 99 12.02 -7.99 -8.53
N VAL A 100 10.85 -8.57 -8.23
CA VAL A 100 10.60 -9.32 -7.00
C VAL A 100 9.59 -10.44 -7.24
N GLU A 101 9.79 -11.60 -6.63
CA GLU A 101 8.93 -12.78 -6.87
C GLU A 101 7.48 -12.56 -6.41
N LYS A 102 7.29 -12.01 -5.20
CA LYS A 102 5.99 -11.77 -4.58
C LYS A 102 5.89 -10.32 -4.09
N PRO A 103 5.61 -9.35 -4.99
CA PRO A 103 5.68 -7.92 -4.65
C PRO A 103 4.80 -7.52 -3.45
N ILE A 104 3.60 -8.07 -3.34
CA ILE A 104 2.67 -7.74 -2.27
C ILE A 104 3.17 -8.25 -0.92
N ASN A 105 3.64 -9.49 -0.85
CA ASN A 105 4.20 -10.05 0.38
C ASN A 105 5.49 -9.31 0.79
N ALA A 106 6.30 -8.91 -0.19
CA ALA A 106 7.49 -8.10 0.07
C ALA A 106 7.12 -6.72 0.64
N LEU A 107 6.10 -6.07 0.07
CA LEU A 107 5.57 -4.79 0.56
C LEU A 107 4.99 -4.92 1.98
N GLU A 108 4.26 -5.99 2.28
CA GLU A 108 3.73 -6.28 3.61
C GLU A 108 4.84 -6.41 4.66
N ASN A 109 5.84 -7.25 4.39
CA ASN A 109 6.96 -7.44 5.30
C ASN A 109 7.79 -6.16 5.48
N LEU A 110 8.00 -5.41 4.40
CA LEU A 110 8.69 -4.13 4.45
C LEU A 110 7.90 -3.11 5.29
N SER A 111 6.58 -3.05 5.10
CA SER A 111 5.70 -2.19 5.89
C SER A 111 5.76 -2.54 7.38
N ALA A 112 5.66 -3.83 7.72
CA ALA A 112 5.73 -4.31 9.10
C ALA A 112 7.07 -3.97 9.78
N THR A 113 8.19 -4.17 9.08
CA THR A 113 9.52 -3.87 9.61
C THR A 113 9.77 -2.37 9.74
N THR A 114 9.34 -1.58 8.76
CA THR A 114 9.44 -0.12 8.79
C THR A 114 8.60 0.47 9.92
N LEU A 115 7.36 0.01 10.08
CA LEU A 115 6.48 0.42 11.18
C LEU A 115 7.12 0.14 12.54
N ARG A 116 7.67 -1.09 12.72
CA ARG A 116 8.34 -1.48 13.97
C ARG A 116 9.52 -0.57 14.30
N ASN A 117 10.32 -0.21 13.31
CA ASN A 117 11.46 0.68 13.50
C ASN A 117 11.01 2.08 13.90
N ILE A 118 10.03 2.65 13.21
CA ILE A 118 9.52 4.00 13.49
C ILE A 118 8.88 4.07 14.89
N ILE A 119 8.05 3.10 15.25
CA ILE A 119 7.38 3.05 16.55
C ILE A 119 8.37 2.78 17.67
N GLY A 120 9.42 1.98 17.43
CA GLY A 120 10.49 1.72 18.41
C GLY A 120 11.29 2.95 18.80
N GLU A 121 11.25 4.04 18.02
CA GLU A 121 11.86 5.34 18.34
C GLU A 121 10.94 6.25 19.15
N LEU A 122 9.64 5.97 19.20
CA LEU A 122 8.60 6.81 19.81
C LEU A 122 8.13 6.25 21.16
N GLU A 123 7.73 7.14 22.04
CA GLU A 123 6.96 6.78 23.24
C GLU A 123 5.48 6.51 22.89
N LEU A 124 4.75 5.88 23.82
CA LEU A 124 3.33 5.56 23.63
C LEU A 124 2.51 6.80 23.26
N ASP A 125 2.64 7.87 24.03
CA ASP A 125 1.88 9.10 23.83
C ASP A 125 2.23 9.77 22.50
N GLU A 126 3.50 9.77 22.11
CA GLU A 126 3.96 10.27 20.82
C GLU A 126 3.38 9.44 19.67
N SER A 127 3.32 8.11 19.80
CA SER A 127 2.78 7.22 18.79
C SER A 127 1.28 7.44 18.56
N LEU A 128 0.53 7.79 19.60
CA LEU A 128 -0.90 8.07 19.51
C LEU A 128 -1.22 9.43 18.89
N THR A 129 -0.36 10.42 19.12
CA THR A 129 -0.58 11.82 18.70
C THR A 129 0.07 12.18 17.37
N SER A 130 1.15 11.47 16.97
CA SER A 130 1.98 11.83 15.81
C SER A 130 1.73 10.97 14.59
N ARG A 131 0.49 10.54 14.36
CA ARG A 131 0.12 9.67 13.21
C ARG A 131 0.58 10.21 11.86
N ASP A 132 0.46 11.52 11.64
CA ASP A 132 0.86 12.15 10.37
C ASP A 132 2.37 12.05 10.13
N VAL A 133 3.17 12.15 11.20
CA VAL A 133 4.63 11.98 11.13
C VAL A 133 4.98 10.53 10.79
N ILE A 134 4.32 9.56 11.44
CA ILE A 134 4.50 8.13 11.18
C ILE A 134 4.12 7.81 9.73
N ASN A 135 2.95 8.25 9.27
CA ASN A 135 2.47 8.05 7.91
C ASN A 135 3.45 8.60 6.86
N THR A 136 3.97 9.82 7.09
CA THR A 136 4.91 10.48 6.18
C THR A 136 6.26 9.76 6.13
N LYS A 137 6.81 9.38 7.29
CA LYS A 137 8.07 8.61 7.36
C LYS A 137 7.91 7.24 6.70
N MET A 138 6.82 6.51 7.00
CA MET A 138 6.53 5.23 6.38
C MET A 138 6.44 5.36 4.86
N ARG A 139 5.66 6.32 4.36
CA ARG A 139 5.51 6.56 2.92
C ARG A 139 6.87 6.78 2.26
N SER A 140 7.71 7.63 2.82
CA SER A 140 9.02 7.96 2.24
C SER A 140 9.93 6.72 2.14
N ILE A 141 10.01 5.94 3.22
CA ILE A 141 10.87 4.75 3.27
C ILE A 141 10.33 3.65 2.34
N LEU A 142 9.02 3.44 2.34
CA LEU A 142 8.40 2.43 1.49
C LEU A 142 8.52 2.79 0.00
N ASP A 143 8.30 4.05 -0.38
CA ASP A 143 8.39 4.52 -1.76
C ASP A 143 9.81 4.32 -2.31
N GLU A 144 10.84 4.73 -1.55
CA GLU A 144 12.24 4.54 -1.93
C GLU A 144 12.61 3.04 -2.07
N ALA A 145 12.17 2.21 -1.14
CA ALA A 145 12.50 0.78 -1.13
C ALA A 145 11.75 -0.02 -2.21
N THR A 146 10.59 0.45 -2.68
CA THR A 146 9.77 -0.25 -3.68
C THR A 146 9.98 0.25 -5.11
N ASP A 147 10.71 1.34 -5.30
CA ASP A 147 11.05 1.88 -6.63
C ASP A 147 11.74 0.85 -7.55
N PRO A 148 12.72 0.04 -7.07
CA PRO A 148 13.32 -1.05 -7.87
C PRO A 148 12.34 -2.14 -8.31
N TRP A 149 11.17 -2.22 -7.68
CA TRP A 149 10.11 -3.18 -8.02
C TRP A 149 9.05 -2.58 -8.95
N GLY A 150 9.24 -1.33 -9.40
CA GLY A 150 8.28 -0.61 -10.24
C GLY A 150 6.95 -0.32 -9.52
N ILE A 151 6.99 -0.17 -8.21
CA ILE A 151 5.86 0.19 -7.35
C ILE A 151 6.11 1.59 -6.80
N LYS A 152 5.10 2.45 -6.90
CA LYS A 152 5.08 3.77 -6.28
C LYS A 152 4.09 3.79 -5.14
N VAL A 153 4.57 4.09 -3.93
CA VAL A 153 3.73 4.24 -2.75
C VAL A 153 3.24 5.69 -2.66
N ASN A 154 1.95 5.88 -2.91
CA ASN A 154 1.34 7.21 -2.89
C ASN A 154 1.05 7.70 -1.48
N ARG A 155 0.51 6.80 -0.63
CA ARG A 155 0.09 7.11 0.73
C ARG A 155 0.15 5.88 1.62
N VAL A 156 0.48 6.10 2.88
CA VAL A 156 0.41 5.12 3.96
C VAL A 156 -0.41 5.72 5.08
N GLU A 157 -1.29 4.94 5.66
CA GLU A 157 -2.11 5.36 6.79
C GLU A 157 -2.08 4.31 7.90
N VAL A 158 -1.82 4.77 9.10
CA VAL A 158 -2.05 3.99 10.31
C VAL A 158 -3.54 4.06 10.63
N LYS A 159 -4.20 2.91 10.60
CA LYS A 159 -5.64 2.78 10.78
C LYS A 159 -6.01 2.77 12.26
N ASN A 160 -5.54 1.77 13.01
CA ASN A 160 -5.75 1.65 14.44
C ASN A 160 -4.41 1.50 15.17
N ILE A 161 -4.36 2.05 16.37
CA ILE A 161 -3.28 1.85 17.33
C ILE A 161 -3.94 1.34 18.60
N GLU A 162 -3.71 0.08 18.94
CA GLU A 162 -4.35 -0.58 20.08
C GLU A 162 -3.32 -0.93 21.14
N PRO A 163 -3.19 -0.11 22.20
CA PRO A 163 -2.39 -0.46 23.36
C PRO A 163 -3.08 -1.57 24.19
N PRO A 164 -2.36 -2.25 25.08
CA PRO A 164 -2.91 -3.25 25.97
C PRO A 164 -4.07 -2.71 26.82
N GLN A 165 -5.04 -3.56 27.16
CA GLN A 165 -6.24 -3.16 27.88
C GLN A 165 -5.91 -2.43 29.20
N ALA A 166 -4.94 -2.93 29.98
CA ALA A 166 -4.55 -2.31 31.24
C ALA A 166 -4.06 -0.84 31.06
N ILE A 167 -3.40 -0.56 29.97
CA ILE A 167 -2.93 0.80 29.63
C ILE A 167 -4.11 1.68 29.21
N ARG A 168 -5.02 1.16 28.38
CA ARG A 168 -6.25 1.88 28.00
C ARG A 168 -7.07 2.27 29.22
N ASP A 169 -7.29 1.34 30.16
CA ASP A 169 -8.05 1.59 31.39
C ASP A 169 -7.36 2.65 32.28
N ALA A 170 -6.03 2.64 32.34
CA ALA A 170 -5.27 3.65 33.06
C ALA A 170 -5.38 5.04 32.41
N MET A 171 -5.26 5.11 31.08
CA MET A 171 -5.41 6.36 30.31
C MET A 171 -6.84 6.93 30.43
N GLU A 172 -7.88 6.09 30.38
CA GLU A 172 -9.26 6.53 30.58
C GLU A 172 -9.48 7.15 31.95
N LYS A 173 -8.94 6.51 33.01
CA LYS A 173 -9.00 7.05 34.38
C LYS A 173 -8.27 8.38 34.50
N GLN A 174 -7.09 8.47 33.91
CA GLN A 174 -6.29 9.71 33.92
C GLN A 174 -7.03 10.83 33.18
N MET A 175 -7.54 10.56 31.99
CA MET A 175 -8.31 11.54 31.20
C MET A 175 -9.58 12.01 31.92
N LYS A 176 -10.27 11.10 32.63
CA LYS A 176 -11.44 11.46 33.42
C LYS A 176 -11.06 12.40 34.56
N ALA A 177 -10.02 12.08 35.32
CA ALA A 177 -9.54 12.92 36.41
C ALA A 177 -9.07 14.29 35.91
N GLU A 178 -8.39 14.37 34.77
CA GLU A 178 -7.95 15.63 34.17
C GLU A 178 -9.14 16.50 33.69
N ARG A 179 -10.19 15.88 33.13
CA ARG A 179 -11.42 16.60 32.75
C ARG A 179 -12.15 17.13 33.98
N GLU A 180 -12.30 16.33 35.03
CA GLU A 180 -12.91 16.77 36.29
C GLU A 180 -12.14 17.92 36.92
N ARG A 181 -10.80 17.87 36.91
CA ARG A 181 -9.94 18.97 37.39
C ARG A 181 -10.14 20.25 36.56
N ARG A 182 -10.16 20.16 35.23
CA ARG A 182 -10.40 21.32 34.35
C ARG A 182 -11.78 21.91 34.57
N GLU A 183 -12.80 21.08 34.75
CA GLU A 183 -14.17 21.52 35.04
C GLU A 183 -14.21 22.31 36.34
N GLN A 184 -13.57 21.84 37.40
CA GLN A 184 -13.48 22.57 38.69
C GLN A 184 -12.78 23.92 38.57
N ILE A 185 -11.69 23.99 37.78
CA ILE A 185 -10.98 25.25 37.54
C ILE A 185 -11.87 26.24 36.80
N LEU A 186 -12.54 25.80 35.74
CA LEU A 186 -13.44 26.66 34.95
C LEU A 186 -14.64 27.15 35.77
N ILE A 187 -15.21 26.34 36.65
CA ILE A 187 -16.29 26.72 37.57
C ILE A 187 -15.74 27.79 38.58
N ALA A 188 -14.56 27.59 39.13
CA ALA A 188 -13.94 28.51 40.05
C ALA A 188 -13.65 29.89 39.40
N GLU A 189 -13.08 29.88 38.20
CA GLU A 189 -12.84 31.11 37.40
C GLU A 189 -14.15 31.81 37.02
N GLY A 190 -15.19 31.05 36.63
CA GLY A 190 -16.52 31.58 36.32
C GLY A 190 -17.19 32.25 37.53
N THR A 191 -17.06 31.65 38.71
CA THR A 191 -17.58 32.25 39.96
C THR A 191 -16.80 33.50 40.38
N GLU A 192 -15.50 33.50 40.23
CA GLU A 192 -14.67 34.70 40.53
C GLU A 192 -15.02 35.88 39.58
N HIS A 193 -15.26 35.57 38.31
CA HIS A 193 -15.64 36.61 37.33
C HIS A 193 -17.04 37.21 37.61
N SER A 194 -17.97 36.36 38.08
CA SER A 194 -19.34 36.80 38.42
C SER A 194 -19.42 37.61 39.72
N VAL A 195 -18.42 37.51 40.63
CA VAL A 195 -18.34 38.29 41.88
C VAL A 195 -17.66 39.65 41.68
N ARG A 196 -16.96 39.85 40.56
CA ARG A 196 -16.29 41.13 40.23
C ARG A 196 -17.15 42.09 39.39
N LEU A 197 -18.32 41.67 39.00
CA LEU A 197 -19.34 42.53 38.35
C LEU A 197 -20.35 42.97 39.37
#